data_a269f9c6c86777d9ef2c279568f39559
#
_entry.id   a269f9c6c86777d9ef2c279568f39559
#
_cell.length_a   1.000
_cell.length_b   1.000
_cell.length_c   1.000
_cell.angle_alpha   90.00
_cell.angle_beta   90.00
_cell.angle_gamma   90.00
#
_symmetry.space_group_name_H-M   'P 1'
#
loop_
_entity.id
_entity.type
_entity.pdbx_description
1 polymer ?
#
loop_
_entity_poly.entity_id
_entity_poly.type
_entity_poly.pdbx_seq_one_letter_code
_entity_poly.pdbx_strand_id
1 'polypeptide(L)'
;ADGSDQRLVSTGQGRTTCAYFLKDGKHIVYASTHEKSPECPPPPDRSKGYVWAVYPGYNLYLAKDDGTIVRKLTNQDGYDAEATVNWKTNKIVYTSLTDGDLELWEMRPDGSRRRRITAMPGYDGGAFYSRDGRHLVWRATDRNNHAAMERYRELIRDNLTAPMKMEVVIAGADGKNPRQLTNFGCASFAPTFTPDGKHIIFASNKHDCDGRKFELYMMNLDGSGLRQLTQFGGFVSFPEFSPDGKKIVFSSDWKSNSPYEFNIFVADWAE
;
A
#
# COMPACT_ATOMS: atom_id res chain seq x y z
N ALA A 1 10.98 2.11 20.70
CA ALA A 1 11.02 2.34 19.22
C ALA A 1 12.15 3.32 18.88
N ASP A 2 13.37 2.94 19.23
CA ASP A 2 14.60 3.71 19.01
C ASP A 2 15.44 3.15 17.86
N GLY A 3 14.92 2.12 17.15
CA GLY A 3 15.62 1.44 16.07
C GLY A 3 16.61 0.36 16.52
N SER A 4 16.68 0.06 17.81
CA SER A 4 17.48 -1.06 18.32
C SER A 4 16.84 -2.42 17.99
N ASP A 5 17.60 -3.50 18.19
CA ASP A 5 17.16 -4.91 18.00
C ASP A 5 16.63 -5.20 16.57
N GLN A 6 17.24 -4.60 15.57
CA GLN A 6 16.93 -4.88 14.16
C GLN A 6 17.27 -6.33 13.82
N ARG A 7 16.31 -7.02 13.19
CA ARG A 7 16.50 -8.38 12.70
C ARG A 7 15.83 -8.59 11.36
N LEU A 8 16.38 -9.48 10.56
CA LEU A 8 15.79 -9.90 9.30
C LEU A 8 14.61 -10.86 9.58
N VAL A 9 13.43 -10.56 8.99
CA VAL A 9 12.22 -11.38 9.10
C VAL A 9 11.76 -11.98 7.77
N SER A 10 12.54 -11.79 6.70
CA SER A 10 12.38 -12.45 5.40
C SER A 10 13.51 -13.44 5.16
N THR A 11 13.45 -14.15 4.03
CA THR A 11 14.52 -15.12 3.66
C THR A 11 15.86 -14.44 3.33
N GLY A 12 15.88 -13.12 3.11
CA GLY A 12 17.04 -12.43 2.57
C GLY A 12 17.28 -12.66 1.07
N GLN A 13 16.41 -13.43 0.42
CA GLN A 13 16.49 -13.77 -1.00
C GLN A 13 15.35 -13.13 -1.79
N GLY A 14 15.55 -12.96 -3.10
CA GLY A 14 14.59 -12.31 -3.98
C GLY A 14 14.34 -10.86 -3.60
N ARG A 15 13.16 -10.37 -3.87
CA ARG A 15 12.67 -9.06 -3.45
C ARG A 15 11.48 -9.23 -2.52
N THR A 16 11.52 -8.60 -1.35
CA THR A 16 10.44 -8.60 -0.36
C THR A 16 9.81 -7.22 -0.28
N THR A 17 8.50 -7.15 -0.12
CA THR A 17 7.76 -5.90 0.03
C THR A 17 6.53 -6.06 0.94
N CYS A 18 6.04 -4.94 1.48
CA CYS A 18 4.74 -4.78 2.12
C CYS A 18 4.46 -5.84 3.21
N ALA A 19 5.18 -5.74 4.31
CA ALA A 19 4.94 -6.59 5.48
C ALA A 19 3.90 -5.98 6.41
N TYR A 20 3.02 -6.82 6.99
CA TYR A 20 2.00 -6.38 7.94
C TYR A 20 1.77 -7.46 9.02
N PHE A 21 1.61 -7.04 10.28
CA PHE A 21 1.31 -7.96 11.36
C PHE A 21 -0.13 -8.48 11.30
N LEU A 22 -0.32 -9.76 11.61
CA LEU A 22 -1.63 -10.31 11.88
C LEU A 22 -2.12 -9.87 13.27
N LYS A 23 -3.43 -10.07 13.51
CA LYS A 23 -4.11 -9.67 14.75
C LYS A 23 -3.46 -10.23 16.04
N ASP A 24 -2.80 -11.37 15.96
CA ASP A 24 -2.12 -11.99 17.11
C ASP A 24 -0.81 -11.31 17.51
N GLY A 25 -0.30 -10.38 16.67
CA GLY A 25 0.97 -9.68 16.89
C GLY A 25 2.21 -10.57 16.86
N LYS A 26 2.07 -11.83 16.41
CA LYS A 26 3.15 -12.84 16.34
C LYS A 26 3.43 -13.32 14.93
N HIS A 27 2.47 -13.16 14.04
CA HIS A 27 2.62 -13.53 12.64
C HIS A 27 2.64 -12.29 11.76
N ILE A 28 3.35 -12.38 10.65
CA ILE A 28 3.53 -11.34 9.65
C ILE A 28 3.12 -11.93 8.31
N VAL A 29 2.34 -11.20 7.54
CA VAL A 29 2.14 -11.44 6.11
C VAL A 29 3.07 -10.52 5.32
N TYR A 30 3.78 -11.04 4.33
CA TYR A 30 4.61 -10.24 3.43
C TYR A 30 4.61 -10.83 2.02
N ALA A 31 4.96 -10.02 1.03
CA ALA A 31 5.11 -10.46 -0.35
C ALA A 31 6.58 -10.66 -0.71
N SER A 32 6.89 -11.72 -1.46
CA SER A 32 8.26 -11.99 -1.88
C SER A 32 8.33 -12.79 -3.18
N THR A 33 9.44 -12.60 -3.91
CA THR A 33 9.79 -13.36 -5.12
C THR A 33 10.81 -14.46 -4.88
N HIS A 34 11.20 -14.74 -3.63
CA HIS A 34 12.32 -15.62 -3.30
C HIS A 34 12.20 -17.07 -3.85
N GLU A 35 10.98 -17.58 -3.99
CA GLU A 35 10.77 -18.90 -4.61
C GLU A 35 10.89 -18.87 -6.15
N LYS A 36 10.67 -17.70 -6.78
CA LYS A 36 10.87 -17.53 -8.22
C LYS A 36 12.36 -17.47 -8.55
N SER A 37 13.10 -16.70 -7.77
CA SER A 37 14.56 -16.56 -7.87
C SER A 37 15.15 -16.10 -6.53
N PRO A 38 16.30 -16.62 -6.11
CA PRO A 38 17.03 -16.07 -4.96
C PRO A 38 17.59 -14.66 -5.25
N GLU A 39 17.73 -14.30 -6.51
CA GLU A 39 18.22 -13.01 -6.91
C GLU A 39 17.12 -11.94 -6.91
N CYS A 40 17.48 -10.71 -6.59
CA CYS A 40 16.56 -9.58 -6.66
C CYS A 40 16.20 -9.29 -8.14
N PRO A 41 14.93 -9.17 -8.50
CA PRO A 41 14.55 -8.78 -9.85
C PRO A 41 15.20 -7.47 -10.27
N PRO A 42 15.52 -7.27 -11.57
CA PRO A 42 16.15 -6.04 -12.05
C PRO A 42 15.24 -4.83 -11.78
N PRO A 43 15.80 -3.62 -11.63
CA PRO A 43 14.98 -2.42 -11.54
C PRO A 43 14.17 -2.23 -12.83
N PRO A 44 12.98 -1.60 -12.74
CA PRO A 44 12.15 -1.34 -13.90
C PRO A 44 12.85 -0.40 -14.91
N ASP A 45 12.49 -0.55 -16.18
CA ASP A 45 12.97 0.35 -17.23
C ASP A 45 12.45 1.78 -16.99
N ARG A 46 13.38 2.66 -16.63
CA ARG A 46 13.08 4.07 -16.32
C ARG A 46 12.94 4.94 -17.56
N SER A 47 13.18 4.43 -18.78
CA SER A 47 12.89 5.16 -20.02
C SER A 47 11.40 5.46 -20.14
N LYS A 48 10.56 4.66 -19.48
CA LYS A 48 9.11 4.86 -19.38
C LYS A 48 8.68 5.87 -18.30
N GLY A 49 9.61 6.59 -17.70
CA GLY A 49 9.37 7.55 -16.63
C GLY A 49 9.41 6.93 -15.24
N TYR A 50 8.70 7.54 -14.27
CA TYR A 50 8.61 7.00 -12.92
C TYR A 50 7.55 5.90 -12.87
N VAL A 51 8.02 4.67 -12.85
CA VAL A 51 7.17 3.46 -12.85
C VAL A 51 7.53 2.52 -11.72
N TRP A 52 6.54 1.75 -11.28
CA TRP A 52 6.68 0.64 -10.36
C TRP A 52 6.55 -0.67 -11.10
N ALA A 53 7.39 -1.63 -10.78
CA ALA A 53 7.29 -2.97 -11.34
C ALA A 53 6.34 -3.83 -10.51
N VAL A 54 5.39 -4.46 -11.18
CA VAL A 54 4.52 -5.51 -10.65
C VAL A 54 5.04 -6.85 -11.14
N TYR A 55 6.20 -7.24 -10.62
CA TYR A 55 6.91 -8.41 -11.11
C TYR A 55 6.09 -9.70 -10.96
N PRO A 56 6.09 -10.58 -11.98
CA PRO A 56 5.57 -11.92 -11.83
C PRO A 56 6.38 -12.71 -10.80
N GLY A 57 5.69 -13.58 -10.05
CA GLY A 57 6.29 -14.41 -9.02
C GLY A 57 6.28 -13.81 -7.62
N TYR A 58 5.72 -12.61 -7.42
CA TYR A 58 5.38 -12.18 -6.08
C TYR A 58 4.25 -13.04 -5.54
N ASN A 59 4.53 -13.72 -4.43
CA ASN A 59 3.54 -14.46 -3.66
C ASN A 59 3.53 -13.99 -2.21
N LEU A 60 2.41 -14.21 -1.53
CA LEU A 60 2.23 -13.88 -0.14
C LEU A 60 2.65 -15.05 0.76
N TYR A 61 3.36 -14.73 1.82
CA TYR A 61 3.85 -15.66 2.83
C TYR A 61 3.39 -15.24 4.21
N LEU A 62 2.99 -16.23 5.00
CA LEU A 62 2.78 -16.10 6.43
C LEU A 62 4.05 -16.55 7.13
N ALA A 63 4.63 -15.70 7.95
CA ALA A 63 5.80 -16.00 8.77
C ALA A 63 5.56 -15.62 10.23
N LYS A 64 6.36 -16.20 11.13
CA LYS A 64 6.49 -15.69 12.48
C LYS A 64 7.34 -14.42 12.49
N ASP A 65 7.28 -13.68 13.57
CA ASP A 65 8.09 -12.48 13.78
C ASP A 65 9.61 -12.77 13.91
N ASP A 66 10.01 -14.04 14.06
CA ASP A 66 11.39 -14.50 13.99
C ASP A 66 11.88 -14.81 12.56
N GLY A 67 11.01 -14.67 11.55
CA GLY A 67 11.31 -14.94 10.15
C GLY A 67 10.99 -16.36 9.69
N THR A 68 10.58 -17.27 10.59
CA THR A 68 10.20 -18.64 10.20
C THR A 68 8.96 -18.61 9.32
N ILE A 69 9.07 -19.07 8.07
CA ILE A 69 7.92 -19.20 7.16
C ILE A 69 6.99 -20.30 7.68
N VAL A 70 5.74 -19.95 7.93
CA VAL A 70 4.69 -20.87 8.38
C VAL A 70 3.96 -21.45 7.17
N ARG A 71 3.69 -20.60 6.15
CA ARG A 71 2.90 -20.99 4.99
C ARG A 71 3.08 -20.03 3.82
N LYS A 72 3.10 -20.57 2.60
CA LYS A 72 2.84 -19.85 1.38
C LYS A 72 1.33 -19.67 1.23
N LEU A 73 0.85 -18.42 1.13
CA LEU A 73 -0.57 -18.10 1.08
C LEU A 73 -1.13 -18.06 -0.34
N THR A 74 -0.33 -17.59 -1.31
CA THR A 74 -0.70 -17.55 -2.73
C THR A 74 0.31 -18.32 -3.56
N ASN A 75 -0.10 -18.82 -4.72
CA ASN A 75 0.76 -19.64 -5.59
C ASN A 75 0.37 -19.41 -7.05
N GLN A 76 0.87 -18.33 -7.63
CA GLN A 76 0.62 -17.99 -9.02
C GLN A 76 1.83 -17.27 -9.62
N ASP A 77 1.91 -17.27 -10.96
CA ASP A 77 2.98 -16.61 -11.70
C ASP A 77 2.79 -15.09 -11.83
N GLY A 78 1.66 -14.54 -11.35
CA GLY A 78 1.36 -13.12 -11.37
C GLY A 78 1.99 -12.34 -10.21
N TYR A 79 1.33 -11.24 -9.87
CA TYR A 79 1.69 -10.35 -8.77
C TYR A 79 0.64 -10.45 -7.67
N ASP A 80 1.04 -10.91 -6.49
CA ASP A 80 0.27 -10.86 -5.26
C ASP A 80 1.09 -10.14 -4.20
N ALA A 81 0.69 -8.92 -3.81
CA ALA A 81 1.41 -8.11 -2.84
C ALA A 81 0.50 -7.12 -2.09
N GLU A 82 1.11 -6.21 -1.35
CA GLU A 82 0.43 -5.11 -0.64
C GLU A 82 -0.62 -5.60 0.36
N ALA A 83 -0.33 -6.71 1.04
CA ALA A 83 -1.25 -7.32 1.98
C ALA A 83 -1.36 -6.53 3.27
N THR A 84 -2.59 -6.28 3.73
CA THR A 84 -2.91 -5.74 5.05
C THR A 84 -4.01 -6.56 5.73
N VAL A 85 -4.26 -6.31 7.01
CA VAL A 85 -5.10 -7.18 7.83
C VAL A 85 -6.28 -6.41 8.44
N ASN A 86 -7.46 -6.99 8.37
CA ASN A 86 -8.61 -6.52 9.12
C ASN A 86 -8.50 -6.98 10.59
N TRP A 87 -8.20 -6.07 11.49
CA TRP A 87 -7.99 -6.37 12.92
C TRP A 87 -9.22 -6.93 13.64
N LYS A 88 -10.43 -6.78 13.07
CA LYS A 88 -11.65 -7.36 13.65
C LYS A 88 -11.87 -8.80 13.21
N THR A 89 -11.73 -9.05 11.91
CA THR A 89 -12.08 -10.35 11.29
C THR A 89 -10.87 -11.23 11.02
N ASN A 90 -9.65 -10.71 11.17
CA ASN A 90 -8.36 -11.32 10.82
C ASN A 90 -8.25 -11.73 9.34
N LYS A 91 -9.06 -11.14 8.46
CA LYS A 91 -8.95 -11.35 7.03
C LYS A 91 -7.81 -10.52 6.45
N ILE A 92 -7.21 -11.02 5.39
CA ILE A 92 -6.15 -10.35 4.64
C ILE A 92 -6.74 -9.79 3.36
N VAL A 93 -6.55 -8.48 3.11
CA VAL A 93 -6.76 -7.87 1.79
C VAL A 93 -5.40 -7.70 1.11
N TYR A 94 -5.34 -7.90 -0.20
CA TYR A 94 -4.11 -7.78 -0.98
C TYR A 94 -4.41 -7.36 -2.42
N THR A 95 -3.40 -6.85 -3.10
CA THR A 95 -3.46 -6.50 -4.52
C THR A 95 -3.00 -7.71 -5.35
N SER A 96 -3.77 -8.06 -6.37
CA SER A 96 -3.48 -9.22 -7.23
C SER A 96 -3.70 -8.91 -8.71
N LEU A 97 -2.83 -9.47 -9.57
CA LEU A 97 -2.95 -9.43 -11.02
C LEU A 97 -3.55 -10.73 -11.59
N THR A 98 -4.21 -11.55 -10.77
CA THR A 98 -4.75 -12.87 -11.16
C THR A 98 -5.66 -12.82 -12.37
N ASP A 99 -6.52 -11.82 -12.47
CA ASP A 99 -7.51 -11.68 -13.52
C ASP A 99 -7.04 -10.76 -14.67
N GLY A 100 -5.75 -10.43 -14.73
CA GLY A 100 -5.16 -9.58 -15.78
C GLY A 100 -5.29 -8.08 -15.52
N ASP A 101 -5.89 -7.67 -14.40
CA ASP A 101 -5.93 -6.30 -13.90
C ASP A 101 -5.53 -6.28 -12.42
N LEU A 102 -5.02 -5.15 -11.94
CA LEU A 102 -4.62 -5.00 -10.54
C LEU A 102 -5.83 -4.69 -9.68
N GLU A 103 -6.32 -5.72 -9.01
CA GLU A 103 -7.55 -5.69 -8.22
C GLU A 103 -7.30 -6.05 -6.76
N LEU A 104 -8.16 -5.59 -5.89
CA LEU A 104 -8.18 -6.00 -4.49
C LEU A 104 -8.85 -7.37 -4.34
N TRP A 105 -8.17 -8.23 -3.60
CA TRP A 105 -8.64 -9.56 -3.22
C TRP A 105 -8.62 -9.71 -1.71
N GLU A 106 -9.46 -10.58 -1.19
CA GLU A 106 -9.53 -10.93 0.23
C GLU A 106 -9.33 -12.43 0.42
N MET A 107 -8.70 -12.84 1.51
CA MET A 107 -8.59 -14.23 1.93
C MET A 107 -8.56 -14.38 3.46
N ARG A 108 -8.67 -15.61 3.94
CA ARG A 108 -8.37 -15.93 5.35
C ARG A 108 -6.86 -16.02 5.58
N PRO A 109 -6.37 -15.97 6.84
CA PRO A 109 -4.96 -16.08 7.17
C PRO A 109 -4.32 -17.44 6.78
N ASP A 110 -5.13 -18.47 6.55
CA ASP A 110 -4.71 -19.77 6.06
C ASP A 110 -4.60 -19.86 4.51
N GLY A 111 -4.86 -18.74 3.80
CA GLY A 111 -4.88 -18.66 2.35
C GLY A 111 -6.19 -19.15 1.70
N SER A 112 -7.18 -19.61 2.50
CA SER A 112 -8.48 -20.05 2.01
C SER A 112 -9.48 -18.91 1.79
N ARG A 113 -10.63 -19.24 1.17
CA ARG A 113 -11.75 -18.31 0.95
C ARG A 113 -11.35 -17.05 0.18
N ARG A 114 -10.52 -17.22 -0.85
CA ARG A 114 -10.14 -16.11 -1.74
C ARG A 114 -11.35 -15.61 -2.51
N ARG A 115 -11.52 -14.30 -2.54
CA ARG A 115 -12.52 -13.63 -3.36
C ARG A 115 -12.02 -12.26 -3.83
N ARG A 116 -12.39 -11.87 -5.03
CA ARG A 116 -12.13 -10.53 -5.55
C ARG A 116 -13.07 -9.53 -4.87
N ILE A 117 -12.54 -8.37 -4.51
CA ILE A 117 -13.26 -7.25 -3.87
C ILE A 117 -13.60 -6.17 -4.90
N THR A 118 -12.63 -5.79 -5.72
CA THR A 118 -12.81 -4.80 -6.79
C THR A 118 -12.88 -5.49 -8.15
N ALA A 119 -13.53 -4.86 -9.11
CA ALA A 119 -13.70 -5.39 -10.47
C ALA A 119 -13.85 -4.26 -11.49
N MET A 120 -13.18 -3.14 -11.27
CA MET A 120 -13.25 -1.99 -12.15
C MET A 120 -11.91 -1.80 -12.89
N PRO A 121 -11.92 -1.48 -14.19
CA PRO A 121 -10.69 -1.31 -14.94
C PRO A 121 -9.74 -0.29 -14.30
N GLY A 122 -8.45 -0.59 -14.28
CA GLY A 122 -7.41 0.25 -13.71
C GLY A 122 -6.83 -0.34 -12.42
N TYR A 123 -5.78 0.29 -11.91
CA TYR A 123 -5.14 -0.14 -10.67
C TYR A 123 -6.05 0.10 -9.47
N ASP A 124 -6.27 -0.93 -8.67
CA ASP A 124 -6.77 -0.89 -7.31
C ASP A 124 -5.77 -1.57 -6.39
N GLY A 125 -5.20 -0.87 -5.41
CA GLY A 125 -4.20 -1.48 -4.55
C GLY A 125 -3.80 -0.68 -3.31
N GLY A 126 -2.98 -1.31 -2.47
CA GLY A 126 -2.50 -0.73 -1.22
C GLY A 126 -3.64 -0.39 -0.26
N ALA A 127 -4.53 -1.34 -0.04
CA ALA A 127 -5.75 -1.14 0.74
C ALA A 127 -5.53 -1.33 2.24
N PHE A 128 -6.21 -0.52 3.05
CA PHE A 128 -6.25 -0.60 4.50
C PHE A 128 -7.67 -0.67 5.03
N TYR A 129 -7.90 -1.51 6.02
CA TYR A 129 -9.16 -1.55 6.75
C TYR A 129 -9.21 -0.48 7.83
N SER A 130 -10.41 0.08 8.05
CA SER A 130 -10.66 0.87 9.25
C SER A 130 -10.49 0.01 10.51
N ARG A 131 -10.17 0.64 11.64
CA ARG A 131 -9.91 -0.05 12.90
C ARG A 131 -11.11 -0.85 13.41
N ASP A 132 -12.34 -0.40 13.11
CA ASP A 132 -13.58 -1.12 13.41
C ASP A 132 -13.88 -2.24 12.40
N GLY A 133 -13.08 -2.37 11.32
CA GLY A 133 -13.18 -3.38 10.29
C GLY A 133 -14.34 -3.21 9.32
N ARG A 134 -15.00 -2.06 9.30
CA ARG A 134 -16.22 -1.82 8.50
C ARG A 134 -15.95 -1.18 7.14
N HIS A 135 -14.85 -0.47 7.02
CA HIS A 135 -14.48 0.25 5.80
C HIS A 135 -13.15 -0.24 5.26
N LEU A 136 -12.95 -0.03 3.98
CA LEU A 136 -11.73 -0.24 3.25
C LEU A 136 -11.37 1.05 2.51
N VAL A 137 -10.11 1.48 2.58
CA VAL A 137 -9.56 2.62 1.83
C VAL A 137 -8.39 2.15 1.00
N TRP A 138 -8.26 2.64 -0.23
CA TRP A 138 -7.16 2.26 -1.14
C TRP A 138 -6.87 3.36 -2.15
N ARG A 139 -5.79 3.19 -2.91
CA ARG A 139 -5.49 4.03 -4.06
C ARG A 139 -5.96 3.36 -5.34
N ALA A 140 -6.50 4.13 -6.26
CA ALA A 140 -6.98 3.67 -7.56
C ALA A 140 -6.53 4.60 -8.68
N THR A 141 -6.36 4.06 -9.90
CA THR A 141 -6.20 4.91 -11.08
C THR A 141 -7.42 5.84 -11.22
N ASP A 142 -7.19 7.11 -11.50
CA ASP A 142 -8.28 8.04 -11.81
C ASP A 142 -9.00 7.60 -13.10
N ARG A 143 -10.12 6.92 -12.92
CA ARG A 143 -10.94 6.35 -14.01
C ARG A 143 -11.63 7.40 -14.88
N ASN A 144 -11.76 8.63 -14.36
CA ASN A 144 -12.30 9.75 -15.10
C ASN A 144 -11.25 10.41 -16.02
N ASN A 145 -9.99 10.05 -15.84
CA ASN A 145 -8.87 10.54 -16.63
C ASN A 145 -8.50 9.53 -17.71
N HIS A 146 -8.96 9.77 -18.95
CA HIS A 146 -8.72 8.88 -20.08
C HIS A 146 -7.22 8.59 -20.32
N ALA A 147 -6.37 9.63 -20.24
CA ALA A 147 -4.93 9.48 -20.44
C ALA A 147 -4.28 8.62 -19.34
N ALA A 148 -4.74 8.74 -18.07
CA ALA A 148 -4.27 7.89 -16.98
C ALA A 148 -4.64 6.42 -17.24
N MET A 149 -5.86 6.15 -17.70
CA MET A 149 -6.32 4.80 -17.99
C MET A 149 -5.61 4.19 -19.21
N GLU A 150 -5.32 4.96 -20.26
CA GLU A 150 -4.52 4.49 -21.40
C GLU A 150 -3.10 4.17 -20.96
N ARG A 151 -2.48 5.09 -20.21
CA ARG A 151 -1.13 4.89 -19.65
C ARG A 151 -1.04 3.65 -18.78
N TYR A 152 -2.04 3.42 -17.94
CA TYR A 152 -2.11 2.20 -17.13
C TYR A 152 -2.15 0.95 -18.00
N ARG A 153 -3.03 0.90 -19.05
CA ARG A 153 -3.14 -0.25 -19.95
C ARG A 153 -1.87 -0.54 -20.74
N GLU A 154 -1.12 0.50 -21.09
CA GLU A 154 0.18 0.33 -21.74
C GLU A 154 1.19 -0.30 -20.80
N LEU A 155 1.31 0.24 -19.59
CA LEU A 155 2.30 -0.17 -18.62
C LEU A 155 2.07 -1.58 -18.09
N ILE A 156 0.82 -1.96 -17.82
CA ILE A 156 0.51 -3.28 -17.23
C ILE A 156 0.89 -4.44 -18.15
N ARG A 157 0.91 -4.24 -19.47
CA ARG A 157 1.38 -5.24 -20.44
C ARG A 157 2.85 -5.58 -20.26
N ASP A 158 3.63 -4.65 -19.71
CA ASP A 158 5.05 -4.80 -19.41
C ASP A 158 5.32 -5.08 -17.93
N ASN A 159 4.29 -5.47 -17.17
CA ASN A 159 4.33 -5.66 -15.71
C ASN A 159 4.78 -4.39 -14.98
N LEU A 160 4.32 -3.24 -15.43
CA LEU A 160 4.61 -1.94 -14.84
C LEU A 160 3.30 -1.23 -14.47
N THR A 161 3.39 -0.32 -13.51
CA THR A 161 2.38 0.69 -13.23
C THR A 161 3.04 2.01 -12.87
N ALA A 162 2.31 3.12 -12.95
CA ALA A 162 2.82 4.43 -12.56
C ALA A 162 2.00 4.99 -11.40
N PRO A 163 2.63 5.54 -10.36
CA PRO A 163 1.90 6.14 -9.22
C PRO A 163 1.32 7.53 -9.54
N MET A 164 1.20 7.84 -10.81
CA MET A 164 0.68 9.13 -11.28
C MET A 164 -0.82 9.02 -11.53
N LYS A 165 -1.57 10.11 -11.25
CA LYS A 165 -3.03 10.17 -11.47
C LYS A 165 -3.77 9.06 -10.71
N MET A 166 -3.36 8.87 -9.45
CA MET A 166 -4.04 7.96 -8.51
C MET A 166 -4.83 8.77 -7.49
N GLU A 167 -6.02 8.30 -7.22
CA GLU A 167 -6.96 8.92 -6.30
C GLU A 167 -7.29 7.98 -5.12
N VAL A 168 -7.71 8.55 -4.00
CA VAL A 168 -8.13 7.80 -2.82
C VAL A 168 -9.59 7.38 -2.96
N VAL A 169 -9.87 6.11 -2.73
CA VAL A 169 -11.20 5.52 -2.78
C VAL A 169 -11.53 4.87 -1.43
N ILE A 170 -12.78 5.00 -0.98
CA ILE A 170 -13.32 4.32 0.21
C ILE A 170 -14.53 3.46 -0.17
N ALA A 171 -14.70 2.33 0.52
CA ALA A 171 -15.89 1.47 0.41
C ALA A 171 -16.21 0.80 1.74
N GLY A 172 -17.30 0.04 1.77
CA GLY A 172 -17.50 -0.96 2.81
C GLY A 172 -16.40 -2.01 2.78
N ALA A 173 -16.15 -2.68 3.90
CA ALA A 173 -15.11 -3.71 4.01
C ALA A 173 -15.29 -4.90 3.04
N ASP A 174 -16.46 -5.06 2.45
CA ASP A 174 -16.76 -6.04 1.41
C ASP A 174 -16.57 -5.52 -0.02
N GLY A 175 -16.10 -4.28 -0.17
CA GLY A 175 -15.90 -3.59 -1.45
C GLY A 175 -17.15 -2.90 -2.00
N LYS A 176 -18.29 -2.97 -1.33
CA LYS A 176 -19.53 -2.36 -1.82
C LYS A 176 -19.55 -0.85 -1.60
N ASN A 177 -20.32 -0.19 -2.48
CA ASN A 177 -20.52 1.25 -2.49
C ASN A 177 -19.19 2.06 -2.53
N PRO A 178 -18.28 1.77 -3.49
CA PRO A 178 -17.04 2.51 -3.62
C PRO A 178 -17.30 3.99 -3.94
N ARG A 179 -16.57 4.88 -3.30
CA ARG A 179 -16.59 6.32 -3.56
C ARG A 179 -15.17 6.83 -3.70
N GLN A 180 -14.88 7.51 -4.79
CA GLN A 180 -13.64 8.27 -4.93
C GLN A 180 -13.74 9.52 -4.04
N LEU A 181 -12.73 9.73 -3.19
CA LEU A 181 -12.69 10.83 -2.22
C LEU A 181 -11.86 12.02 -2.69
N THR A 182 -10.86 11.76 -3.51
CA THR A 182 -10.00 12.80 -4.09
C THR A 182 -10.21 12.89 -5.59
N ASN A 183 -10.01 14.06 -6.13
CA ASN A 183 -10.05 14.34 -7.57
C ASN A 183 -9.04 15.45 -7.88
N PHE A 184 -7.76 15.16 -7.57
CA PHE A 184 -6.71 16.15 -7.69
C PHE A 184 -6.03 16.08 -9.06
N GLY A 185 -6.18 14.98 -9.79
CA GLY A 185 -5.43 14.74 -11.02
C GLY A 185 -3.93 14.60 -10.81
N CYS A 186 -3.52 14.34 -9.56
CA CYS A 186 -2.13 14.19 -9.11
C CYS A 186 -1.90 12.75 -8.64
N ALA A 187 -0.85 12.49 -7.88
CA ALA A 187 -0.64 11.22 -7.23
C ALA A 187 -1.10 11.31 -5.76
N SER A 188 -2.05 10.45 -5.39
CA SER A 188 -2.48 10.26 -4.00
C SER A 188 -2.39 8.78 -3.66
N PHE A 189 -1.64 8.41 -2.61
CA PHE A 189 -1.42 7.00 -2.27
C PHE A 189 -1.13 6.78 -0.77
N ALA A 190 -0.97 5.51 -0.38
CA ALA A 190 -0.78 5.07 0.99
C ALA A 190 -1.83 5.63 1.97
N PRO A 191 -3.13 5.52 1.65
CA PRO A 191 -4.16 5.98 2.56
C PRO A 191 -4.31 5.01 3.74
N THR A 192 -4.48 5.56 4.94
CA THR A 192 -4.84 4.81 6.15
C THR A 192 -5.86 5.57 6.98
N PHE A 193 -6.54 4.89 7.90
CA PHE A 193 -7.49 5.53 8.80
C PHE A 193 -6.81 6.04 10.06
N THR A 194 -7.30 7.16 10.61
CA THR A 194 -6.92 7.60 11.96
C THR A 194 -7.39 6.61 13.01
N PRO A 195 -6.75 6.57 14.20
CA PRO A 195 -7.12 5.64 15.28
C PRO A 195 -8.58 5.72 15.72
N ASP A 196 -9.17 6.90 15.70
CA ASP A 196 -10.58 7.15 16.02
C ASP A 196 -11.54 6.74 14.89
N GLY A 197 -11.00 6.43 13.69
CA GLY A 197 -11.76 6.01 12.52
C GLY A 197 -12.59 7.10 11.85
N LYS A 198 -12.37 8.39 12.18
CA LYS A 198 -13.14 9.50 11.63
C LYS A 198 -12.49 10.16 10.42
N HIS A 199 -11.19 9.94 10.24
CA HIS A 199 -10.44 10.57 9.16
C HIS A 199 -9.61 9.55 8.39
N ILE A 200 -9.16 9.98 7.21
CA ILE A 200 -8.19 9.27 6.37
C ILE A 200 -6.96 10.15 6.25
N ILE A 201 -5.77 9.58 6.48
CA ILE A 201 -4.48 10.21 6.18
C ILE A 201 -3.91 9.53 4.93
N PHE A 202 -3.31 10.30 4.05
CA PHE A 202 -2.71 9.81 2.81
C PHE A 202 -1.56 10.72 2.37
N ALA A 203 -0.68 10.20 1.53
CA ALA A 203 0.37 10.98 0.89
C ALA A 203 -0.11 11.52 -0.45
N SER A 204 0.21 12.78 -0.77
CA SER A 204 -0.10 13.36 -2.08
C SER A 204 0.91 14.42 -2.49
N ASN A 205 1.18 14.50 -3.79
CA ASN A 205 1.90 15.62 -4.41
C ASN A 205 0.96 16.70 -4.96
N LYS A 206 -0.23 16.83 -4.39
CA LYS A 206 -1.28 17.77 -4.79
C LYS A 206 -0.80 19.23 -4.95
N HIS A 207 0.21 19.65 -4.21
CA HIS A 207 0.80 20.99 -4.29
C HIS A 207 1.81 21.15 -5.44
N ASP A 208 2.24 20.03 -6.06
CA ASP A 208 3.18 19.98 -7.19
C ASP A 208 2.96 18.66 -7.97
N CYS A 209 1.86 18.60 -8.75
CA CYS A 209 1.36 17.37 -9.35
C CYS A 209 2.33 16.66 -10.30
N ASP A 210 3.27 17.35 -10.88
CA ASP A 210 4.29 16.77 -11.77
C ASP A 210 5.61 16.48 -11.02
N GLY A 211 5.69 16.93 -9.77
CA GLY A 211 6.86 16.79 -8.93
C GLY A 211 6.87 15.51 -8.09
N ARG A 212 8.00 15.32 -7.41
CA ARG A 212 8.23 14.19 -6.50
C ARG A 212 8.11 14.57 -5.02
N LYS A 213 7.63 15.76 -4.72
CA LYS A 213 7.41 16.22 -3.37
C LYS A 213 6.04 15.76 -2.92
N PHE A 214 6.01 14.93 -1.90
CA PHE A 214 4.80 14.41 -1.30
C PHE A 214 4.70 14.85 0.13
N GLU A 215 3.50 15.24 0.53
CA GLU A 215 3.20 15.58 1.92
C GLU A 215 2.02 14.74 2.42
N LEU A 216 1.89 14.60 3.72
CA LEU A 216 0.72 13.97 4.32
C LEU A 216 -0.45 14.95 4.37
N TYR A 217 -1.59 14.46 3.96
CA TYR A 217 -2.88 15.14 4.03
C TYR A 217 -3.84 14.32 4.87
N MET A 218 -4.82 14.98 5.44
CA MET A 218 -5.92 14.36 6.16
C MET A 218 -7.25 14.91 5.68
N MET A 219 -8.29 14.07 5.64
CA MET A 219 -9.67 14.43 5.29
C MET A 219 -10.67 13.59 6.07
N ASN A 220 -11.91 14.05 6.13
CA ASN A 220 -13.04 13.28 6.64
C ASN A 220 -13.36 12.07 5.74
N LEU A 221 -14.11 11.08 6.24
CA LEU A 221 -14.50 9.89 5.46
C LEU A 221 -15.39 10.21 4.25
N ASP A 222 -15.98 11.39 4.20
CA ASP A 222 -16.77 11.87 3.05
C ASP A 222 -15.94 12.64 2.01
N GLY A 223 -14.64 12.85 2.28
CA GLY A 223 -13.70 13.61 1.44
C GLY A 223 -13.65 15.11 1.79
N SER A 224 -14.50 15.61 2.68
CA SER A 224 -14.47 16.98 3.14
C SER A 224 -13.35 17.25 4.15
N GLY A 225 -13.14 18.52 4.51
CA GLY A 225 -12.22 18.90 5.58
C GLY A 225 -10.75 18.63 5.27
N LEU A 226 -10.36 18.63 3.99
CA LEU A 226 -8.99 18.39 3.57
C LEU A 226 -8.03 19.38 4.21
N ARG A 227 -6.99 18.87 4.88
CA ARG A 227 -5.90 19.66 5.44
C ARG A 227 -4.54 18.99 5.21
N GLN A 228 -3.52 19.79 5.01
CA GLN A 228 -2.13 19.32 4.93
C GLN A 228 -1.57 19.17 6.36
N LEU A 229 -0.90 18.05 6.62
CA LEU A 229 -0.32 17.75 7.94
C LEU A 229 1.19 18.02 8.00
N THR A 230 1.90 17.80 6.91
CA THR A 230 3.36 17.99 6.83
C THR A 230 3.73 19.04 5.78
N GLN A 231 4.88 19.70 5.98
CA GLN A 231 5.44 20.70 5.06
C GLN A 231 6.98 20.55 5.05
N PHE A 232 7.44 19.34 4.75
CA PHE A 232 8.89 19.05 4.77
C PHE A 232 9.58 19.42 3.45
N GLY A 233 8.80 19.60 2.39
CA GLY A 233 9.30 20.02 1.07
C GLY A 233 10.02 18.93 0.29
N GLY A 234 9.90 17.68 0.73
CA GLY A 234 10.50 16.48 0.14
C GLY A 234 9.46 15.38 -0.07
N PHE A 235 9.87 14.14 0.12
CA PHE A 235 8.98 12.98 0.08
C PHE A 235 8.56 12.58 1.49
N VAL A 236 7.26 12.54 1.74
CA VAL A 236 6.67 12.00 2.97
C VAL A 236 5.56 11.04 2.60
N SER A 237 5.61 9.80 3.09
CA SER A 237 4.61 8.80 2.74
C SER A 237 4.54 7.64 3.74
N PHE A 238 3.62 6.71 3.47
CA PHE A 238 3.40 5.46 4.21
C PHE A 238 3.11 5.70 5.70
N PRO A 239 2.10 6.55 6.01
CA PRO A 239 1.70 6.76 7.39
C PRO A 239 1.04 5.50 7.95
N GLU A 240 1.41 5.13 9.18
CA GLU A 240 0.80 4.03 9.93
C GLU A 240 0.75 4.38 11.41
N PHE A 241 -0.23 3.87 12.12
CA PHE A 241 -0.43 4.19 13.52
C PHE A 241 0.00 3.05 14.45
N SER A 242 0.53 3.42 15.61
CA SER A 242 0.77 2.45 16.67
C SER A 242 -0.53 1.77 17.13
N PRO A 243 -0.48 0.53 17.65
CA PRO A 243 -1.67 -0.18 18.09
C PRO A 243 -2.49 0.57 19.15
N ASP A 244 -1.85 1.38 19.98
CA ASP A 244 -2.52 2.23 20.98
C ASP A 244 -3.05 3.56 20.41
N GLY A 245 -2.72 3.87 19.13
CA GLY A 245 -3.14 5.08 18.44
C GLY A 245 -2.44 6.37 18.88
N LYS A 246 -1.39 6.29 19.69
CA LYS A 246 -0.72 7.47 20.23
C LYS A 246 0.45 7.96 19.40
N LYS A 247 0.91 7.16 18.46
CA LYS A 247 2.05 7.49 17.59
C LYS A 247 1.69 7.24 16.14
N ILE A 248 2.30 8.04 15.28
CA ILE A 248 2.31 7.84 13.82
C ILE A 248 3.74 7.58 13.40
N VAL A 249 3.94 6.58 12.52
CA VAL A 249 5.19 6.31 11.83
C VAL A 249 5.01 6.64 10.35
N PHE A 250 6.03 7.17 9.71
CA PHE A 250 6.03 7.48 8.28
C PHE A 250 7.46 7.45 7.73
N SER A 251 7.58 7.32 6.43
CA SER A 251 8.84 7.40 5.71
C SER A 251 9.05 8.79 5.11
N SER A 252 10.27 9.33 5.20
CA SER A 252 10.60 10.63 4.61
C SER A 252 12.08 10.73 4.24
N ASP A 253 12.39 11.56 3.24
CA ASP A 253 13.74 12.05 2.92
C ASP A 253 14.10 13.34 3.68
N TRP A 254 13.24 13.78 4.59
CA TRP A 254 13.48 14.97 5.41
C TRP A 254 14.81 14.84 6.19
N LYS A 255 15.66 15.86 6.10
CA LYS A 255 17.01 15.88 6.67
C LYS A 255 17.93 14.72 6.21
N SER A 256 17.64 14.10 5.07
CA SER A 256 18.56 13.15 4.45
C SER A 256 19.81 13.84 3.95
N ASN A 257 20.94 13.14 4.03
CA ASN A 257 22.23 13.62 3.54
C ASN A 257 22.53 13.18 2.09
N SER A 258 21.74 12.24 1.58
CA SER A 258 21.93 11.64 0.26
C SER A 258 20.65 11.65 -0.57
N PRO A 259 20.72 11.83 -1.89
CA PRO A 259 19.57 11.64 -2.77
C PRO A 259 19.01 10.21 -2.62
N TYR A 260 17.69 10.10 -2.55
CA TYR A 260 16.97 8.81 -2.43
C TYR A 260 17.21 8.04 -1.11
N GLU A 261 17.76 8.68 -0.10
CA GLU A 261 17.79 8.15 1.25
C GLU A 261 16.47 8.47 1.94
N PHE A 262 15.77 7.43 2.40
CA PHE A 262 14.53 7.54 3.14
C PHE A 262 14.72 6.98 4.55
N ASN A 263 14.31 7.75 5.53
CA ASN A 263 14.37 7.36 6.93
C ASN A 263 12.95 7.15 7.49
N ILE A 264 12.85 6.37 8.56
CA ILE A 264 11.60 6.17 9.28
C ILE A 264 11.53 7.16 10.43
N PHE A 265 10.45 7.92 10.47
CA PHE A 265 10.16 8.87 11.51
C PHE A 265 8.99 8.39 12.38
N VAL A 266 9.07 8.70 13.65
CA VAL A 266 7.99 8.45 14.61
C VAL A 266 7.65 9.77 15.29
N ALA A 267 6.37 10.11 15.31
CA ALA A 267 5.86 11.30 15.98
C ALA A 267 4.74 10.91 16.96
N ASP A 268 4.55 11.71 17.99
CA ASP A 268 3.38 11.60 18.84
C ASP A 268 2.14 12.06 18.05
N TRP A 269 1.04 11.33 18.19
CA TRP A 269 -0.23 11.67 17.59
C TRP A 269 -1.16 12.27 18.65
N ALA A 270 -1.60 13.50 18.41
CA ALA A 270 -2.65 14.16 19.18
C ALA A 270 -3.83 14.42 18.24
N GLU A 271 -5.03 14.01 18.66
CA GLU A 271 -6.30 14.25 17.97
C GLU A 271 -6.73 15.71 18.09
#